data_5dbed7d28b92c4993b1993996cf9b09e
#
_entry.id   5dbed7d28b92c4993b1993996cf9b09e
#
_cell.length_a   1.000
_cell.length_b   1.000
_cell.length_c   1.000
_cell.angle_alpha   90.00
_cell.angle_beta   90.00
_cell.angle_gamma   90.00
#
_symmetry.space_group_name_H-M   'P 1'
#
loop_
_entity.id
_entity.type
_entity.pdbx_description
1 polymer ?
#
loop_
_entity_poly.entity_id
_entity_poly.type
_entity_poly.pdbx_seq_one_letter_code
_entity_poly.pdbx_strand_id
1 'polypeptide(L)' 'MSTIPKDPYMLLSFVNMHLRDDGEPLDEMCESLGIDRRQLIARLSAAGFEYMPSVNQFR' A
#
# COMPACT_ATOMS: atom_id res chain seq x y z
N MET A 1 2.88 -16.67 -6.91
CA MET A 1 2.83 -15.34 -7.52
C MET A 1 1.70 -14.51 -6.90
N SER A 2 2.05 -13.41 -6.31
CA SER A 2 1.03 -12.58 -5.67
C SER A 2 0.29 -11.75 -6.70
N THR A 3 -1.02 -11.72 -6.59
CA THR A 3 -1.85 -10.90 -7.45
C THR A 3 -2.18 -9.61 -6.72
N ILE A 4 -1.65 -8.50 -7.21
CA ILE A 4 -1.91 -7.21 -6.61
C ILE A 4 -3.17 -6.64 -7.23
N PRO A 5 -4.16 -6.21 -6.42
CA PRO A 5 -5.40 -5.66 -6.95
C PRO A 5 -5.15 -4.46 -7.85
N LYS A 6 -5.89 -4.38 -8.96
CA LYS A 6 -5.82 -3.25 -9.86
C LYS A 6 -6.78 -2.15 -9.46
N ASP A 7 -7.89 -2.52 -8.85
CA ASP A 7 -8.86 -1.55 -8.35
C ASP A 7 -8.27 -0.79 -7.16
N PRO A 8 -8.29 0.56 -7.18
CA PRO A 8 -7.66 1.34 -6.12
C PRO A 8 -8.26 1.09 -4.74
N TYR A 9 -9.56 0.82 -4.65
CA TYR A 9 -10.17 0.54 -3.35
C TYR A 9 -9.75 -0.81 -2.79
N MET A 10 -9.68 -1.80 -3.66
CA MET A 10 -9.19 -3.12 -3.26
C MET A 10 -7.69 -3.07 -2.93
N LEU A 11 -6.95 -2.26 -3.69
CA LEU A 11 -5.53 -2.06 -3.44
C LEU A 11 -5.32 -1.41 -2.08
N LEU A 12 -6.14 -0.43 -1.74
CA LEU A 12 -6.08 0.23 -0.44
C LEU A 12 -6.26 -0.78 0.69
N SER A 13 -7.27 -1.62 0.59
CA SER A 13 -7.54 -2.65 1.62
C SER A 13 -6.40 -3.64 1.71
N PHE A 14 -5.88 -4.08 0.57
CA PHE A 14 -4.78 -5.03 0.51
C PHE A 14 -3.52 -4.47 1.19
N VAL A 15 -3.17 -3.23 0.85
CA VAL A 15 -1.97 -2.58 1.38
C VAL A 15 -2.12 -2.31 2.87
N ASN A 16 -3.24 -1.76 3.29
CA ASN A 16 -3.47 -1.47 4.71
C ASN A 16 -3.48 -2.73 5.55
N MET A 17 -4.01 -3.82 5.02
CA MET A 17 -3.98 -5.09 5.71
C MET A 17 -2.54 -5.56 5.97
N HIS A 18 -1.69 -5.47 4.95
CA HIS A 18 -0.29 -5.85 5.09
C HIS A 18 0.47 -4.95 6.05
N LEU A 19 0.23 -3.65 5.96
CA LEU A 19 0.88 -2.70 6.86
C LEU A 19 0.52 -2.97 8.32
N ARG A 20 -0.75 -3.32 8.55
CA ARG A 20 -1.22 -3.61 9.90
C ARG A 20 -0.71 -4.95 10.41
N ASP A 21 -0.82 -5.99 9.60
CA ASP A 21 -0.50 -7.34 10.03
C ASP A 21 1.00 -7.56 10.16
N ASP A 22 1.78 -7.03 9.23
CA ASP A 22 3.23 -7.20 9.23
C ASP A 22 3.94 -6.20 10.12
N GLY A 23 3.33 -5.05 10.36
CA GLY A 23 3.92 -4.00 11.17
C GLY A 23 5.14 -3.36 10.55
N GLU A 24 5.37 -3.56 9.26
CA GLU A 24 6.53 -3.02 8.57
C GLU A 24 6.25 -1.63 8.02
N PRO A 25 7.30 -0.79 7.89
CA PRO A 25 7.15 0.47 7.18
C PRO A 25 6.77 0.23 5.72
N LEU A 26 6.21 1.26 5.10
CA LEU A 26 5.77 1.17 3.70
C LEU A 26 6.89 0.70 2.77
N ASP A 27 8.09 1.22 2.93
CA ASP A 27 9.22 0.86 2.07
C ASP A 27 9.52 -0.64 2.14
N GLU A 28 9.56 -1.18 3.35
CA GLU A 28 9.86 -2.60 3.52
C GLU A 28 8.74 -3.49 3.00
N MET A 29 7.49 -3.07 3.20
CA MET A 29 6.36 -3.81 2.68
C MET A 29 6.42 -3.88 1.15
N CYS A 30 6.68 -2.75 0.49
CA CYS A 30 6.79 -2.70 -0.96
C CYS A 30 7.91 -3.60 -1.47
N GLU A 31 9.04 -3.60 -0.77
CA GLU A 31 10.18 -4.43 -1.13
C GLU A 31 9.84 -5.91 -0.99
N SER A 32 9.19 -6.28 0.11
CA SER A 32 8.79 -7.67 0.36
C SER A 32 7.81 -8.18 -0.69
N LEU A 33 6.90 -7.33 -1.14
CA LEU A 33 5.88 -7.72 -2.11
C LEU A 33 6.32 -7.52 -3.56
N GLY A 34 7.49 -6.92 -3.77
CA GLY A 34 7.97 -6.65 -5.12
C GLY A 34 7.18 -5.56 -5.82
N ILE A 35 6.67 -4.60 -5.06
CA ILE A 35 5.88 -3.48 -5.59
C ILE A 35 6.74 -2.23 -5.66
N ASP A 36 6.63 -1.49 -6.75
CA ASP A 36 7.27 -0.18 -6.86
C ASP A 36 6.51 0.81 -5.97
N ARG A 37 7.20 1.35 -4.96
CA ARG A 37 6.62 2.28 -4.01
C ARG A 37 6.00 3.50 -4.68
N ARG A 38 6.69 4.04 -5.68
CA ARG A 38 6.21 5.24 -6.38
C ARG A 38 4.92 4.96 -7.13
N GLN A 39 4.84 3.81 -7.79
CA GLN A 39 3.64 3.42 -8.51
C GLN A 39 2.48 3.19 -7.55
N LEU A 40 2.76 2.56 -6.42
CA LEU A 40 1.72 2.32 -5.41
C LEU A 40 1.15 3.63 -4.91
N ILE A 41 2.02 4.56 -4.53
CA ILE A 41 1.59 5.86 -4.03
C ILE A 41 0.80 6.61 -5.09
N ALA A 42 1.26 6.59 -6.34
CA ALA A 42 0.59 7.28 -7.44
C ALA A 42 -0.81 6.72 -7.67
N ARG A 43 -0.96 5.40 -7.63
CA ARG A 43 -2.26 4.75 -7.82
C ARG A 43 -3.24 5.12 -6.74
N LEU A 44 -2.81 5.08 -5.49
CA LEU A 44 -3.69 5.40 -4.37
C LEU A 44 -3.96 6.90 -4.30
N SER A 45 -2.99 7.72 -4.65
CA SER A 45 -3.18 9.18 -4.71
C SER A 45 -4.22 9.55 -5.75
N ALA A 46 -4.22 8.87 -6.90
CA ALA A 46 -5.21 9.12 -7.95
C ALA A 46 -6.63 8.82 -7.47
N ALA A 47 -6.79 7.97 -6.48
CA ALA A 47 -8.08 7.65 -5.89
C ALA A 47 -8.39 8.48 -4.65
N GLY A 48 -7.49 9.42 -4.29
CA GLY A 48 -7.69 10.31 -3.16
C GLY A 48 -7.14 9.81 -1.84
N PHE A 49 -6.27 8.80 -1.87
CA PHE A 49 -5.69 8.26 -0.65
C PHE A 49 -4.22 8.64 -0.52
N GLU A 50 -3.80 8.97 0.71
CA GLU A 50 -2.44 9.34 1.00
C GLU A 50 -1.88 8.48 2.14
N TYR A 51 -0.59 8.23 2.09
CA TYR A 51 0.07 7.48 3.16
C TYR A 51 0.25 8.37 4.38
N MET A 52 -0.17 7.86 5.53
CA MET A 52 -0.03 8.54 6.82
C MET A 52 0.98 7.81 7.68
N PRO A 53 2.23 8.30 7.77
CA PRO A 53 3.27 7.62 8.55
C PRO A 53 2.92 7.45 10.02
N SER A 54 2.20 8.40 10.60
CA SER A 54 1.87 8.37 12.02
C SER A 54 1.02 7.16 12.41
N VAL A 55 0.22 6.65 11.47
CA VAL A 55 -0.63 5.48 11.72
C VAL A 55 -0.28 4.32 10.80
N ASN A 56 0.75 4.48 9.99
CA ASN A 56 1.25 3.45 9.07
C ASN A 56 0.14 2.87 8.20
N GLN A 57 -0.64 3.74 7.58
CA GLN A 57 -1.69 3.31 6.67
C GLN A 57 -2.05 4.42 5.70
N PHE A 58 -2.73 4.04 4.61
CA PHE A 58 -3.27 5.00 3.66
C PHE A 58 -4.68 5.41 4.09
N ARG A 59 -5.00 6.68 3.87
CA ARG A 59 -6.33 7.23 4.17
C ARG A 59 -6.81 8.16 3.10
#